data_9b2d14aca15b087e678b9bd91bb96461
#
_entry.id   9b2d14aca15b087e678b9bd91bb96461
#
_cell.length_a   1.000
_cell.length_b   1.000
_cell.length_c   1.000
_cell.angle_alpha   90.00
_cell.angle_beta   90.00
_cell.angle_gamma   90.00
#
_symmetry.space_group_name_H-M   'P 1'
#
loop_
_entity.id
_entity.type
_entity.pdbx_description
1 polymer ?
#
loop_
_entity_poly.entity_id
_entity_poly.type
_entity_poly.pdbx_seq_one_letter_code
_entity_poly.pdbx_strand_id
1 'polypeptide(L)'
;MKTVIAAVLITLAAASPATTQEEPFPVTIRVDAGKPLGELAPIWRFFGGDEPNYAHMKDGRKLLAALGELKPKAVYFRVHNLLNTGDGTPALKWGSTNAYTEDAEGRPIYDWTVVDRIFDTGLERGVRPYVEIGFMPQALSTNPEPYQHEWRPGLPYGDIYTGWAYPPKDYAKWAELVYQWVKHCVERHGADEVATWYWETWNEANIGYWQGTPEEFLKLHDVTIAAVRRALPNARVGGPDMAGSDPKFLRAFLEHCLEKGTPLDFIAFHAKGRPQYLDGHVQMGIARQLATIDQGFATIAEFPKLRRTPIVIGESDPEGCAACQGPQLAYRNGTMYSSYTAASFARKHDLAARHGVNLEGALTWAFEFENQAYFAGFRALASNGIPLPVLNVFRMFSKMGGQRVAAESSAQVPLDAMLTEGVRGAPDVGVLAGAEPNRLAVMVWHYHDDDLPGPDAAVELALAGLPAAVSEAKLAHYRIDEHHSNAYAVWKRMGSPIAPNRDQYSEMQAAAELARMDAPATTSVEGGAATLRFPLPRQGVSLVTIEWP
;
A
#
# COMPACT_ATOMS: atom_id res chain seq x y z
N MET A 1 7.42 72.14 -38.47
CA MET A 1 8.32 71.47 -37.53
C MET A 1 7.59 70.17 -37.02
N LYS A 2 8.02 69.04 -37.51
CA LYS A 2 7.47 67.70 -37.05
C LYS A 2 8.51 67.10 -36.14
N THR A 3 8.17 66.97 -34.87
CA THR A 3 8.99 66.34 -33.83
C THR A 3 8.79 64.83 -33.90
N VAL A 4 9.84 64.06 -34.17
CA VAL A 4 9.88 62.61 -34.14
C VAL A 4 10.33 62.19 -32.74
N ILE A 5 9.47 61.47 -32.03
CA ILE A 5 9.81 60.86 -30.75
C ILE A 5 10.26 59.43 -31.05
N ALA A 6 11.53 59.10 -30.78
CA ALA A 6 12.08 57.76 -30.85
C ALA A 6 11.82 57.05 -29.53
N ALA A 7 11.05 55.96 -29.55
CA ALA A 7 10.87 55.07 -28.41
C ALA A 7 12.01 54.04 -28.37
N VAL A 8 12.80 54.08 -27.31
CA VAL A 8 13.84 53.07 -27.03
C VAL A 8 13.16 51.91 -26.27
N LEU A 9 13.01 50.76 -26.90
CA LEU A 9 12.63 49.52 -26.26
C LEU A 9 13.85 48.93 -25.52
N ILE A 10 13.81 48.98 -24.19
CA ILE A 10 14.75 48.23 -23.34
C ILE A 10 14.18 46.83 -23.13
N THR A 11 14.75 45.83 -23.80
CA THR A 11 14.48 44.40 -23.54
C THR A 11 15.24 44.00 -22.27
N LEU A 12 14.53 43.89 -21.17
CA LEU A 12 15.03 43.19 -19.99
C LEU A 12 15.02 41.67 -20.26
N ALA A 13 16.20 41.12 -20.53
CA ALA A 13 16.39 39.67 -20.46
C ALA A 13 16.32 39.25 -18.99
N ALA A 14 15.23 38.59 -18.60
CA ALA A 14 15.15 37.91 -17.33
C ALA A 14 16.10 36.71 -17.38
N ALA A 15 17.25 36.82 -16.70
CA ALA A 15 18.12 35.69 -16.44
C ALA A 15 17.37 34.76 -15.46
N SER A 16 16.98 33.58 -15.93
CA SER A 16 16.55 32.51 -15.05
C SER A 16 17.69 32.21 -14.08
N PRO A 17 17.44 32.11 -12.76
CA PRO A 17 18.48 31.70 -11.81
C PRO A 17 18.96 30.32 -12.23
N ALA A 18 20.24 30.17 -12.53
CA ALA A 18 20.89 28.88 -12.64
C ALA A 18 20.77 28.23 -11.27
N THR A 19 19.96 27.16 -11.16
CA THR A 19 19.98 26.29 -9.99
C THR A 19 21.40 25.70 -9.93
N THR A 20 22.20 26.18 -9.00
CA THR A 20 23.46 25.51 -8.64
C THR A 20 23.10 24.14 -8.13
N GLN A 21 23.35 23.12 -8.93
CA GLN A 21 23.21 21.73 -8.50
C GLN A 21 24.19 21.53 -7.36
N GLU A 22 23.67 21.21 -6.18
CA GLU A 22 24.52 20.94 -5.00
C GLU A 22 25.42 19.73 -5.31
N GLU A 23 26.66 19.75 -4.79
CA GLU A 23 27.61 18.66 -4.99
C GLU A 23 27.10 17.37 -4.35
N PRO A 24 27.20 16.22 -5.04
CA PRO A 24 26.81 14.93 -4.49
C PRO A 24 27.55 14.63 -3.19
N PHE A 25 26.86 14.06 -2.19
CA PHE A 25 27.46 13.65 -0.93
C PHE A 25 27.77 12.14 -0.90
N PRO A 26 28.90 11.72 -0.30
CA PRO A 26 29.31 10.33 -0.28
C PRO A 26 28.48 9.50 0.68
N VAL A 27 28.03 8.31 0.23
CA VAL A 27 27.31 7.33 1.03
C VAL A 27 27.94 5.95 0.86
N THR A 28 28.41 5.36 1.97
CA THR A 28 28.90 3.98 1.98
C THR A 28 27.82 3.05 2.51
N ILE A 29 27.47 2.03 1.71
CA ILE A 29 26.54 0.97 2.10
C ILE A 29 27.31 -0.35 2.16
N ARG A 30 27.15 -1.09 3.25
CA ARG A 30 27.74 -2.41 3.46
C ARG A 30 26.66 -3.45 3.60
N VAL A 31 26.72 -4.52 2.82
CA VAL A 31 25.81 -5.67 2.87
C VAL A 31 26.63 -6.93 3.06
N ASP A 32 26.30 -7.73 4.06
CA ASP A 32 26.96 -9.01 4.34
C ASP A 32 25.96 -10.17 4.14
N ALA A 33 26.02 -10.82 2.98
CA ALA A 33 25.16 -11.95 2.62
C ALA A 33 25.37 -13.17 3.53
N GLY A 34 26.53 -13.26 4.21
CA GLY A 34 26.84 -14.32 5.17
C GLY A 34 26.25 -14.12 6.56
N LYS A 35 25.54 -12.99 6.82
CA LYS A 35 24.93 -12.68 8.12
C LYS A 35 23.40 -12.58 8.05
N PRO A 36 22.67 -13.72 8.06
CA PRO A 36 21.22 -13.73 8.03
C PRO A 36 20.63 -13.17 9.34
N LEU A 37 19.53 -12.38 9.18
CA LEU A 37 18.76 -11.79 10.27
C LEU A 37 17.37 -12.43 10.45
N GLY A 38 17.05 -13.43 9.63
CA GLY A 38 15.76 -14.10 9.57
C GLY A 38 15.15 -14.04 8.17
N GLU A 39 13.93 -14.54 8.00
CA GLU A 39 13.24 -14.49 6.71
C GLU A 39 12.95 -13.03 6.30
N LEU A 40 13.20 -12.71 5.03
CA LEU A 40 12.66 -11.50 4.41
C LEU A 40 11.21 -11.77 3.98
N ALA A 41 10.29 -11.66 4.93
CA ALA A 41 8.88 -11.90 4.68
C ALA A 41 8.35 -10.94 3.59
N PRO A 42 7.55 -11.40 2.61
CA PRO A 42 7.00 -10.56 1.55
C PRO A 42 5.80 -9.77 2.03
N ILE A 43 6.00 -8.90 3.02
CA ILE A 43 4.93 -8.11 3.66
C ILE A 43 4.21 -7.16 2.71
N TRP A 44 4.77 -6.89 1.54
CA TRP A 44 4.29 -5.99 0.48
C TRP A 44 3.11 -6.53 -0.35
N ARG A 45 2.77 -7.81 -0.22
CA ARG A 45 1.84 -8.53 -1.12
C ARG A 45 0.35 -8.25 -0.88
N PHE A 46 0.01 -7.21 -0.14
CA PHE A 46 -1.35 -6.84 0.22
C PHE A 46 -1.70 -5.47 -0.38
N PHE A 47 -2.83 -5.41 -1.09
CA PHE A 47 -3.34 -4.20 -1.74
C PHE A 47 -4.82 -4.03 -1.44
N GLY A 48 -5.36 -2.83 -1.62
CA GLY A 48 -6.78 -2.58 -1.40
C GLY A 48 -7.29 -1.30 -2.04
N GLY A 49 -8.60 -1.10 -1.98
CA GLY A 49 -9.29 0.07 -2.50
C GLY A 49 -10.73 0.20 -2.01
N ASP A 50 -11.24 1.45 -1.98
CA ASP A 50 -12.58 1.76 -1.48
C ASP A 50 -13.71 1.26 -2.40
N GLU A 51 -13.49 1.31 -3.71
CA GLU A 51 -14.51 1.08 -4.73
C GLU A 51 -14.37 -0.32 -5.35
N PRO A 52 -15.04 -1.34 -4.78
CA PRO A 52 -14.86 -2.73 -5.20
C PRO A 52 -15.28 -2.96 -6.66
N ASN A 53 -16.23 -2.17 -7.16
CA ASN A 53 -16.72 -2.28 -8.52
C ASN A 53 -15.69 -1.85 -9.58
N TYR A 54 -14.67 -1.08 -9.23
CA TYR A 54 -13.56 -0.79 -10.15
C TYR A 54 -12.74 -2.05 -10.51
N ALA A 55 -12.71 -3.06 -9.64
CA ALA A 55 -11.95 -4.28 -9.87
C ALA A 55 -12.27 -4.99 -11.20
N HIS A 56 -13.54 -4.99 -11.61
CA HIS A 56 -13.99 -5.62 -12.85
C HIS A 56 -14.14 -4.65 -14.04
N MET A 57 -13.79 -3.36 -13.89
CA MET A 57 -13.76 -2.38 -14.97
C MET A 57 -12.46 -2.49 -15.79
N LYS A 58 -12.35 -1.70 -16.86
CA LYS A 58 -11.28 -1.82 -17.85
C LYS A 58 -9.88 -1.70 -17.26
N ASP A 59 -9.62 -0.62 -16.56
CA ASP A 59 -8.28 -0.29 -16.05
C ASP A 59 -8.01 -1.02 -14.73
N GLY A 60 -9.05 -1.24 -13.89
CA GLY A 60 -8.97 -2.10 -12.71
C GLY A 60 -8.56 -3.54 -13.04
N ARG A 61 -9.13 -4.14 -14.08
CA ARG A 61 -8.68 -5.47 -14.56
C ARG A 61 -7.23 -5.49 -15.02
N LYS A 62 -6.78 -4.41 -15.67
CA LYS A 62 -5.38 -4.27 -16.09
C LYS A 62 -4.46 -4.17 -14.88
N LEU A 63 -4.85 -3.40 -13.88
CA LEU A 63 -4.07 -3.27 -12.65
C LEU A 63 -4.04 -4.60 -11.86
N LEU A 64 -5.16 -5.30 -11.70
CA LEU A 64 -5.18 -6.62 -11.04
C LEU A 64 -4.26 -7.62 -11.77
N ALA A 65 -4.21 -7.60 -13.11
CA ALA A 65 -3.28 -8.44 -13.85
C ALA A 65 -1.81 -8.08 -13.52
N ALA A 66 -1.48 -6.79 -13.45
CA ALA A 66 -0.13 -6.34 -13.07
C ALA A 66 0.23 -6.72 -11.62
N LEU A 67 -0.74 -6.71 -10.69
CA LEU A 67 -0.53 -7.18 -9.31
C LEU A 67 -0.32 -8.70 -9.25
N GLY A 68 -1.09 -9.46 -10.01
CA GLY A 68 -0.94 -10.92 -10.08
C GLY A 68 0.40 -11.39 -10.70
N GLU A 69 1.07 -10.51 -11.45
CA GLU A 69 2.43 -10.76 -11.96
C GLU A 69 3.53 -10.61 -10.91
N LEU A 70 3.22 -10.03 -9.74
CA LEU A 70 4.17 -9.85 -8.63
C LEU A 70 4.49 -11.18 -7.93
N LYS A 71 4.91 -12.19 -8.72
CA LYS A 71 5.26 -13.54 -8.25
C LYS A 71 6.67 -13.57 -7.64
N PRO A 72 7.02 -14.64 -6.89
CA PRO A 72 6.30 -15.92 -6.79
C PRO A 72 5.26 -16.03 -5.65
N LYS A 73 5.01 -15.00 -4.87
CA LYS A 73 4.12 -15.07 -3.70
C LYS A 73 2.67 -14.75 -4.07
N ALA A 74 1.70 -15.31 -3.30
CA ALA A 74 0.30 -14.95 -3.44
C ALA A 74 0.10 -13.47 -3.10
N VAL A 75 -0.66 -12.75 -3.92
CA VAL A 75 -1.06 -11.36 -3.74
C VAL A 75 -2.51 -11.33 -3.30
N TYR A 76 -2.84 -10.44 -2.36
CA TYR A 76 -4.18 -10.28 -1.80
C TYR A 76 -4.74 -8.90 -2.11
N PHE A 77 -6.06 -8.83 -2.28
CA PHE A 77 -6.77 -7.58 -2.54
C PHE A 77 -7.97 -7.43 -1.60
N ARG A 78 -7.94 -6.38 -0.78
CA ARG A 78 -8.97 -6.01 0.19
C ARG A 78 -9.80 -4.87 -0.37
N VAL A 79 -11.12 -4.94 -0.23
CA VAL A 79 -12.02 -3.87 -0.68
C VAL A 79 -13.14 -3.64 0.31
N HIS A 80 -13.59 -2.40 0.39
CA HIS A 80 -14.79 -2.00 1.12
C HIS A 80 -16.07 -2.40 0.38
N ASN A 81 -17.21 -2.18 1.01
CA ASN A 81 -18.55 -2.16 0.38
C ASN A 81 -19.04 -3.48 -0.23
N LEU A 82 -18.45 -4.65 0.14
CA LEU A 82 -18.80 -5.95 -0.46
C LEU A 82 -20.23 -6.43 -0.16
N LEU A 83 -20.90 -5.89 0.88
CA LEU A 83 -22.28 -6.23 1.23
C LEU A 83 -23.25 -5.04 1.09
N ASN A 84 -22.78 -3.90 0.59
CA ASN A 84 -23.63 -2.72 0.41
C ASN A 84 -24.74 -2.98 -0.61
N THR A 85 -25.92 -2.49 -0.27
CA THR A 85 -27.08 -2.47 -1.18
C THR A 85 -26.90 -1.40 -2.24
N GLY A 86 -27.13 -1.74 -3.51
CA GLY A 86 -27.01 -0.84 -4.65
C GLY A 86 -26.87 -1.62 -5.96
N ASP A 87 -26.67 -0.91 -7.06
CA ASP A 87 -26.70 -1.47 -8.42
C ASP A 87 -25.30 -1.88 -8.95
N GLY A 88 -24.27 -1.76 -8.14
CA GLY A 88 -22.88 -2.02 -8.54
C GLY A 88 -22.20 -0.85 -9.25
N THR A 89 -22.82 0.32 -9.32
CA THR A 89 -22.19 1.54 -9.86
C THR A 89 -21.25 2.14 -8.83
N PRO A 90 -19.94 2.31 -9.13
CA PRO A 90 -19.00 2.94 -8.22
C PRO A 90 -19.15 4.47 -8.23
N ALA A 91 -18.93 5.06 -7.06
CA ALA A 91 -18.64 6.48 -6.90
C ALA A 91 -17.46 6.65 -5.95
N LEU A 92 -16.90 7.84 -5.83
CA LEU A 92 -15.78 8.06 -4.90
C LEU A 92 -16.19 7.70 -3.47
N LYS A 93 -15.42 6.81 -2.83
CA LYS A 93 -15.70 6.25 -1.49
C LYS A 93 -16.97 5.38 -1.43
N TRP A 94 -17.47 4.90 -2.58
CA TRP A 94 -18.68 4.10 -2.65
C TRP A 94 -18.57 2.92 -3.62
N GLY A 95 -19.20 1.83 -3.24
CA GLY A 95 -19.47 0.67 -4.08
C GLY A 95 -20.61 -0.14 -3.53
N SER A 96 -21.10 -1.12 -4.29
CA SER A 96 -22.22 -1.97 -3.87
C SER A 96 -22.22 -3.28 -4.65
N THR A 97 -22.83 -4.30 -4.06
CA THR A 97 -23.00 -5.61 -4.70
C THR A 97 -24.44 -6.09 -4.70
N ASN A 98 -25.28 -5.51 -3.84
CA ASN A 98 -26.67 -5.91 -3.59
C ASN A 98 -26.80 -7.39 -3.13
N ALA A 99 -25.76 -7.91 -2.46
CA ALA A 99 -25.68 -9.31 -2.06
C ALA A 99 -26.83 -9.78 -1.14
N TYR A 100 -27.50 -8.84 -0.47
CA TYR A 100 -28.62 -9.12 0.44
C TYR A 100 -29.74 -8.10 0.29
N THR A 101 -30.95 -8.61 0.11
CA THR A 101 -32.21 -7.86 0.21
C THR A 101 -33.25 -8.69 0.95
N GLU A 102 -34.41 -8.11 1.23
CA GLU A 102 -35.56 -8.83 1.82
C GLU A 102 -36.80 -8.65 0.95
N ASP A 103 -37.64 -9.69 0.91
CA ASP A 103 -38.97 -9.58 0.30
C ASP A 103 -39.97 -8.83 1.23
N ALA A 104 -41.23 -8.71 0.79
CA ALA A 104 -42.27 -8.01 1.53
C ALA A 104 -42.59 -8.65 2.90
N GLU A 105 -42.29 -9.93 3.07
CA GLU A 105 -42.46 -10.70 4.30
C GLU A 105 -41.20 -10.68 5.19
N GLY A 106 -40.13 -9.95 4.75
CA GLY A 106 -38.85 -9.87 5.46
C GLY A 106 -37.99 -11.12 5.34
N ARG A 107 -38.21 -11.97 4.33
CA ARG A 107 -37.39 -13.14 4.06
C ARG A 107 -36.14 -12.78 3.25
N PRO A 108 -34.97 -13.32 3.59
CA PRO A 108 -33.72 -13.02 2.87
C PRO A 108 -33.78 -13.41 1.40
N ILE A 109 -33.24 -12.53 0.55
CA ILE A 109 -32.94 -12.77 -0.86
C ILE A 109 -31.44 -12.53 -1.03
N TYR A 110 -30.72 -13.52 -1.58
CA TYR A 110 -29.28 -13.44 -1.82
C TYR A 110 -29.02 -13.32 -3.32
N ASP A 111 -28.21 -12.33 -3.72
CA ASP A 111 -27.73 -12.17 -5.09
C ASP A 111 -26.20 -12.00 -5.11
N TRP A 112 -25.49 -13.02 -5.49
CA TRP A 112 -24.03 -13.05 -5.52
C TRP A 112 -23.41 -12.53 -6.83
N THR A 113 -24.22 -12.13 -7.79
CA THR A 113 -23.79 -11.83 -9.17
C THR A 113 -22.65 -10.81 -9.23
N VAL A 114 -22.73 -9.72 -8.47
CA VAL A 114 -21.73 -8.65 -8.51
C VAL A 114 -20.50 -9.03 -7.70
N VAL A 115 -20.67 -9.59 -6.50
CA VAL A 115 -19.54 -10.00 -5.65
C VAL A 115 -18.73 -11.13 -6.31
N ASP A 116 -19.40 -12.08 -6.95
CA ASP A 116 -18.76 -13.14 -7.75
C ASP A 116 -17.88 -12.54 -8.84
N ARG A 117 -18.40 -11.57 -9.59
CA ARG A 117 -17.66 -10.90 -10.65
C ARG A 117 -16.39 -10.21 -10.12
N ILE A 118 -16.46 -9.61 -8.93
CA ILE A 118 -15.30 -8.97 -8.28
C ILE A 118 -14.25 -10.03 -7.93
N PHE A 119 -14.65 -11.11 -7.27
CA PHE A 119 -13.73 -12.18 -6.85
C PHE A 119 -13.16 -12.96 -8.02
N ASP A 120 -14.00 -13.36 -8.98
CA ASP A 120 -13.57 -14.05 -10.20
C ASP A 120 -12.50 -13.23 -10.95
N THR A 121 -12.73 -11.91 -11.08
CA THR A 121 -11.79 -11.01 -11.77
C THR A 121 -10.41 -11.03 -11.12
N GLY A 122 -10.35 -11.04 -9.78
CA GLY A 122 -9.09 -11.15 -9.02
C GLY A 122 -8.44 -12.52 -9.21
N LEU A 123 -9.19 -13.59 -8.96
CA LEU A 123 -8.70 -14.97 -9.01
C LEU A 123 -8.19 -15.37 -10.40
N GLU A 124 -8.90 -15.01 -11.47
CA GLU A 124 -8.45 -15.20 -12.86
C GLU A 124 -7.09 -14.55 -13.16
N ARG A 125 -6.72 -13.51 -12.39
CA ARG A 125 -5.46 -12.76 -12.51
C ARG A 125 -4.42 -13.12 -11.47
N GLY A 126 -4.68 -14.16 -10.65
CA GLY A 126 -3.75 -14.62 -9.62
C GLY A 126 -3.74 -13.75 -8.36
N VAL A 127 -4.78 -12.95 -8.13
CA VAL A 127 -4.97 -12.13 -6.95
C VAL A 127 -6.11 -12.70 -6.11
N ARG A 128 -5.85 -12.95 -4.82
CA ARG A 128 -6.79 -13.58 -3.89
C ARG A 128 -7.58 -12.54 -3.10
N PRO A 129 -8.83 -12.85 -2.73
CA PRO A 129 -9.59 -12.00 -1.82
C PRO A 129 -8.95 -11.92 -0.42
N TYR A 130 -8.89 -10.71 0.12
CA TYR A 130 -8.81 -10.40 1.53
C TYR A 130 -10.15 -9.76 1.89
N VAL A 131 -11.03 -10.55 2.47
CA VAL A 131 -12.45 -10.22 2.55
C VAL A 131 -12.71 -9.39 3.80
N GLU A 132 -13.02 -8.11 3.62
CA GLU A 132 -13.65 -7.28 4.63
C GLU A 132 -15.16 -7.57 4.61
N ILE A 133 -15.67 -8.15 5.70
CA ILE A 133 -17.10 -8.48 5.83
C ILE A 133 -17.85 -7.22 6.24
N GLY A 134 -18.31 -6.49 5.26
CA GLY A 134 -18.96 -5.19 5.40
C GLY A 134 -19.38 -4.59 4.04
N PHE A 135 -20.15 -3.51 4.02
CA PHE A 135 -20.75 -2.95 5.21
C PHE A 135 -22.19 -3.43 5.38
N MET A 136 -22.99 -2.73 6.24
CA MET A 136 -24.35 -3.21 6.57
C MET A 136 -25.28 -3.08 5.36
N PRO A 137 -25.93 -4.14 4.86
CA PRO A 137 -26.99 -4.02 3.86
C PRO A 137 -28.14 -3.14 4.36
N GLN A 138 -28.74 -2.34 3.47
CA GLN A 138 -29.83 -1.44 3.82
C GLN A 138 -30.97 -2.12 4.58
N ALA A 139 -31.39 -3.30 4.14
CA ALA A 139 -32.46 -4.06 4.78
C ALA A 139 -32.14 -4.51 6.22
N LEU A 140 -30.86 -4.62 6.59
CA LEU A 140 -30.45 -4.97 7.96
C LEU A 140 -30.07 -3.77 8.82
N SER A 141 -29.82 -2.60 8.24
CA SER A 141 -29.39 -1.41 8.98
C SER A 141 -30.42 -0.94 9.99
N THR A 142 -29.97 -0.55 11.20
CA THR A 142 -30.83 0.09 12.22
C THR A 142 -31.21 1.53 11.83
N ASN A 143 -30.50 2.15 10.88
CA ASN A 143 -30.78 3.49 10.37
C ASN A 143 -30.60 3.51 8.83
N PRO A 144 -31.56 2.95 8.06
CA PRO A 144 -31.38 2.69 6.65
C PRO A 144 -31.44 3.93 5.72
N GLU A 145 -31.76 5.12 6.23
CA GLU A 145 -31.95 6.33 5.43
C GLU A 145 -31.25 7.55 6.04
N PRO A 146 -30.48 8.34 5.26
CA PRO A 146 -30.05 7.99 3.89
C PRO A 146 -29.07 6.82 3.90
N TYR A 147 -29.15 5.94 2.91
CA TYR A 147 -28.29 4.76 2.85
C TYR A 147 -26.97 5.02 2.12
N GLN A 148 -27.04 5.55 0.89
CA GLN A 148 -25.89 5.95 0.09
C GLN A 148 -25.57 7.43 0.34
N HIS A 149 -24.29 7.77 0.35
CA HIS A 149 -23.81 9.15 0.37
C HIS A 149 -23.48 9.65 -1.05
N GLU A 150 -23.41 10.98 -1.19
CA GLU A 150 -22.97 11.65 -2.42
C GLU A 150 -21.66 12.43 -2.20
N TRP A 151 -20.75 11.86 -1.45
CA TRP A 151 -19.50 12.51 -1.10
C TRP A 151 -18.58 12.68 -2.33
N ARG A 152 -17.86 13.78 -2.37
CA ARG A 152 -16.81 14.09 -3.34
C ARG A 152 -15.72 14.94 -2.69
N PRO A 153 -14.52 15.03 -3.28
CA PRO A 153 -13.46 15.89 -2.76
C PRO A 153 -13.94 17.33 -2.50
N GLY A 154 -13.60 17.86 -1.32
CA GLY A 154 -14.04 19.17 -0.84
C GLY A 154 -15.26 19.15 0.07
N LEU A 155 -16.01 18.05 0.16
CA LEU A 155 -17.05 17.88 1.18
C LEU A 155 -16.46 17.35 2.49
N PRO A 156 -17.14 17.58 3.64
CA PRO A 156 -16.72 17.02 4.92
C PRO A 156 -16.64 15.49 4.85
N TYR A 157 -15.55 14.92 5.37
CA TYR A 157 -15.36 13.47 5.32
C TYR A 157 -16.41 12.70 6.12
N GLY A 158 -16.94 13.31 7.20
CA GLY A 158 -18.00 12.70 8.01
C GLY A 158 -19.31 12.42 7.28
N ASP A 159 -19.56 13.07 6.13
CA ASP A 159 -20.76 12.88 5.33
C ASP A 159 -20.85 11.51 4.65
N ILE A 160 -19.77 10.71 4.67
CA ILE A 160 -19.81 9.34 4.16
C ILE A 160 -20.54 8.38 5.10
N TYR A 161 -20.63 8.65 6.39
CA TYR A 161 -21.18 7.74 7.41
C TYR A 161 -22.71 7.73 7.43
N THR A 162 -23.29 7.09 6.44
CA THR A 162 -24.74 6.95 6.26
C THR A 162 -25.23 5.56 6.68
N GLY A 163 -26.39 5.13 6.25
CA GLY A 163 -27.07 3.91 6.69
C GLY A 163 -26.23 2.61 6.68
N TRP A 164 -25.25 2.54 5.83
CA TRP A 164 -24.33 1.39 5.76
C TRP A 164 -23.40 1.24 6.98
N ALA A 165 -23.21 2.32 7.76
CA ALA A 165 -22.30 2.33 8.92
C ALA A 165 -22.94 1.88 10.24
N TYR A 166 -24.24 1.57 10.24
CA TYR A 166 -25.00 1.27 11.45
C TYR A 166 -25.09 -0.22 11.77
N PRO A 167 -25.31 -0.59 13.07
CA PRO A 167 -25.48 -1.98 13.50
C PRO A 167 -26.62 -2.68 12.79
N PRO A 168 -26.61 -4.03 12.73
CA PRO A 168 -27.74 -4.79 12.23
C PRO A 168 -28.91 -4.74 13.22
N LYS A 169 -30.13 -4.55 12.74
CA LYS A 169 -31.34 -4.70 13.53
C LYS A 169 -31.59 -6.16 13.97
N ASP A 170 -30.97 -7.13 13.28
CA ASP A 170 -31.06 -8.55 13.56
C ASP A 170 -29.70 -9.24 13.33
N TYR A 171 -29.00 -9.55 14.42
CA TYR A 171 -27.68 -10.24 14.37
C TYR A 171 -27.77 -11.68 13.87
N ALA A 172 -28.92 -12.36 13.99
CA ALA A 172 -29.09 -13.72 13.48
C ALA A 172 -29.20 -13.71 11.94
N LYS A 173 -29.93 -12.73 11.38
CA LYS A 173 -29.97 -12.52 9.92
C LYS A 173 -28.61 -12.13 9.36
N TRP A 174 -27.85 -11.27 10.06
CA TRP A 174 -26.48 -10.94 9.70
C TRP A 174 -25.58 -12.17 9.68
N ALA A 175 -25.60 -12.98 10.76
CA ALA A 175 -24.82 -14.21 10.83
C ALA A 175 -25.20 -15.21 9.73
N GLU A 176 -26.49 -15.30 9.38
CA GLU A 176 -26.94 -16.17 8.30
C GLU A 176 -26.50 -15.65 6.91
N LEU A 177 -26.53 -14.34 6.66
CA LEU A 177 -25.99 -13.73 5.46
C LEU A 177 -24.50 -14.10 5.29
N VAL A 178 -23.69 -13.90 6.33
CA VAL A 178 -22.25 -14.23 6.30
C VAL A 178 -22.04 -15.73 6.04
N TYR A 179 -22.79 -16.58 6.72
CA TYR A 179 -22.72 -18.03 6.51
C TYR A 179 -23.04 -18.42 5.06
N GLN A 180 -24.13 -17.89 4.49
CA GLN A 180 -24.54 -18.19 3.12
C GLN A 180 -23.53 -17.68 2.11
N TRP A 181 -22.93 -16.51 2.35
CA TRP A 181 -21.88 -15.96 1.48
C TRP A 181 -20.62 -16.82 1.48
N VAL A 182 -20.09 -17.18 2.65
CA VAL A 182 -18.89 -18.05 2.73
C VAL A 182 -19.17 -19.42 2.12
N LYS A 183 -20.35 -19.99 2.41
CA LYS A 183 -20.78 -21.26 1.81
C LYS A 183 -20.82 -21.17 0.28
N HIS A 184 -21.40 -20.09 -0.26
CA HIS A 184 -21.43 -19.84 -1.70
C HIS A 184 -20.01 -19.75 -2.30
N CYS A 185 -19.09 -19.02 -1.64
CA CYS A 185 -17.69 -18.95 -2.07
C CYS A 185 -17.02 -20.34 -2.08
N VAL A 186 -17.29 -21.18 -1.08
CA VAL A 186 -16.78 -22.57 -1.00
C VAL A 186 -17.36 -23.42 -2.14
N GLU A 187 -18.65 -23.32 -2.40
CA GLU A 187 -19.31 -24.05 -3.49
C GLU A 187 -18.79 -23.64 -4.88
N ARG A 188 -18.45 -22.34 -5.06
CA ARG A 188 -17.97 -21.78 -6.32
C ARG A 188 -16.49 -22.02 -6.57
N HIS A 189 -15.63 -21.80 -5.57
CA HIS A 189 -14.19 -21.78 -5.73
C HIS A 189 -13.46 -22.97 -5.10
N GLY A 190 -14.17 -23.79 -4.32
CA GLY A 190 -13.62 -24.91 -3.59
C GLY A 190 -13.07 -24.53 -2.21
N ALA A 191 -13.20 -25.45 -1.24
CA ALA A 191 -12.81 -25.21 0.14
C ALA A 191 -11.31 -24.89 0.31
N ASP A 192 -10.45 -25.57 -0.46
CA ASP A 192 -8.98 -25.38 -0.39
C ASP A 192 -8.55 -23.98 -0.84
N GLU A 193 -9.15 -23.43 -1.89
CA GLU A 193 -8.87 -22.07 -2.35
C GLU A 193 -9.40 -21.04 -1.33
N VAL A 194 -10.66 -21.16 -0.90
CA VAL A 194 -11.30 -20.21 0.04
C VAL A 194 -10.61 -20.23 1.41
N ALA A 195 -10.04 -21.35 1.85
CA ALA A 195 -9.25 -21.45 3.08
C ALA A 195 -7.94 -20.65 3.03
N THR A 196 -7.49 -20.26 1.83
CA THR A 196 -6.30 -19.39 1.69
C THR A 196 -6.61 -17.90 1.82
N TRP A 197 -7.89 -17.51 1.78
CA TRP A 197 -8.33 -16.13 1.87
C TRP A 197 -8.26 -15.63 3.31
N TYR A 198 -8.24 -14.29 3.48
CA TYR A 198 -8.40 -13.64 4.77
C TYR A 198 -9.86 -13.21 4.92
N TRP A 199 -10.40 -13.34 6.13
CA TRP A 199 -11.77 -12.94 6.47
C TRP A 199 -11.72 -12.07 7.71
N GLU A 200 -12.10 -10.82 7.61
CA GLU A 200 -12.17 -9.92 8.76
C GLU A 200 -13.52 -9.25 8.89
N THR A 201 -13.84 -8.85 10.11
CA THR A 201 -15.11 -8.20 10.41
C THR A 201 -14.93 -6.70 10.31
N TRP A 202 -15.60 -6.06 9.34
CA TRP A 202 -15.74 -4.61 9.26
C TRP A 202 -14.45 -3.87 8.90
N ASN A 203 -14.53 -2.50 8.98
CA ASN A 203 -13.42 -1.57 8.83
C ASN A 203 -13.53 -0.46 9.87
N GLU A 204 -12.42 -0.13 10.53
CA GLU A 204 -12.25 1.05 11.40
C GLU A 204 -13.42 1.29 12.38
N ALA A 205 -13.89 0.22 13.07
CA ALA A 205 -15.04 0.30 13.97
C ALA A 205 -14.82 1.19 15.21
N ASN A 206 -13.61 1.69 15.44
CA ASN A 206 -13.28 2.65 16.49
C ASN A 206 -13.48 4.12 16.09
N ILE A 207 -13.90 4.37 14.85
CA ILE A 207 -14.27 5.70 14.35
C ILE A 207 -15.63 5.68 13.62
N GLY A 208 -15.97 6.70 12.88
CA GLY A 208 -17.29 6.88 12.25
C GLY A 208 -17.77 5.78 11.29
N TYR A 209 -16.90 4.87 10.86
CA TYR A 209 -17.31 3.69 10.09
C TYR A 209 -18.25 2.74 10.86
N TRP A 210 -18.33 2.87 12.18
CA TRP A 210 -19.27 2.15 13.02
C TRP A 210 -20.08 3.13 13.88
N GLN A 211 -21.39 3.17 13.68
CA GLN A 211 -22.35 4.05 14.39
C GLN A 211 -23.07 3.33 15.54
N GLY A 212 -22.53 2.20 15.98
CA GLY A 212 -22.96 1.48 17.18
C GLY A 212 -21.99 1.67 18.36
N THR A 213 -22.25 0.97 19.45
CA THR A 213 -21.36 0.92 20.61
C THR A 213 -20.16 -0.05 20.37
N PRO A 214 -19.07 0.07 21.14
CA PRO A 214 -18.00 -0.91 21.10
C PRO A 214 -18.47 -2.34 21.42
N GLU A 215 -19.41 -2.52 22.35
CA GLU A 215 -19.97 -3.81 22.73
C GLU A 215 -20.79 -4.43 21.59
N GLU A 216 -21.52 -3.61 20.84
CA GLU A 216 -22.25 -4.03 19.64
C GLU A 216 -21.29 -4.47 18.53
N PHE A 217 -20.15 -3.80 18.38
CA PHE A 217 -19.09 -4.23 17.45
C PHE A 217 -18.48 -5.57 17.86
N LEU A 218 -18.14 -5.76 19.14
CA LEU A 218 -17.61 -7.03 19.64
C LEU A 218 -18.60 -8.17 19.42
N LYS A 219 -19.91 -7.92 19.65
CA LYS A 219 -20.96 -8.87 19.33
C LYS A 219 -21.05 -9.17 17.83
N LEU A 220 -20.94 -8.13 16.98
CA LEU A 220 -20.91 -8.31 15.52
C LEU A 220 -19.74 -9.21 15.12
N HIS A 221 -18.55 -8.94 15.68
CA HIS A 221 -17.36 -9.74 15.43
C HIS A 221 -17.57 -11.21 15.80
N ASP A 222 -18.06 -11.49 17.01
CA ASP A 222 -18.28 -12.86 17.47
C ASP A 222 -19.23 -13.64 16.54
N VAL A 223 -20.38 -13.06 16.19
CA VAL A 223 -21.36 -13.75 15.34
C VAL A 223 -20.89 -13.90 13.90
N THR A 224 -20.10 -12.93 13.41
CA THR A 224 -19.49 -12.97 12.08
C THR A 224 -18.47 -14.10 12.00
N ILE A 225 -17.50 -14.14 12.94
CA ILE A 225 -16.46 -15.17 12.96
C ILE A 225 -17.06 -16.57 13.14
N ALA A 226 -18.07 -16.70 14.00
CA ALA A 226 -18.79 -17.97 14.17
C ALA A 226 -19.48 -18.42 12.88
N ALA A 227 -20.08 -17.49 12.13
CA ALA A 227 -20.73 -17.78 10.84
C ALA A 227 -19.72 -18.21 9.77
N VAL A 228 -18.58 -17.51 9.65
CA VAL A 228 -17.49 -17.90 8.74
C VAL A 228 -17.00 -19.31 9.06
N ARG A 229 -16.69 -19.60 10.33
CA ARG A 229 -16.19 -20.91 10.77
C ARG A 229 -17.24 -22.03 10.68
N ARG A 230 -18.53 -21.72 10.76
CA ARG A 230 -19.62 -22.66 10.50
C ARG A 230 -19.63 -23.10 9.04
N ALA A 231 -19.37 -22.19 8.11
CA ALA A 231 -19.33 -22.49 6.68
C ALA A 231 -18.02 -23.15 6.25
N LEU A 232 -16.88 -22.69 6.80
CA LEU A 232 -15.53 -23.17 6.50
C LEU A 232 -14.70 -23.25 7.78
N PRO A 233 -14.62 -24.44 8.44
CA PRO A 233 -13.98 -24.59 9.75
C PRO A 233 -12.52 -24.16 9.83
N ASN A 234 -11.79 -24.23 8.72
CA ASN A 234 -10.39 -23.84 8.61
C ASN A 234 -10.18 -22.48 7.91
N ALA A 235 -11.24 -21.65 7.77
CA ALA A 235 -11.11 -20.28 7.25
C ALA A 235 -10.15 -19.47 8.12
N ARG A 236 -9.33 -18.62 7.52
CA ARG A 236 -8.46 -17.70 8.23
C ARG A 236 -9.24 -16.44 8.62
N VAL A 237 -9.45 -16.23 9.91
CA VAL A 237 -10.30 -15.15 10.46
C VAL A 237 -9.50 -14.18 11.33
N GLY A 238 -9.86 -12.89 11.32
CA GLY A 238 -9.14 -11.87 12.10
C GLY A 238 -9.90 -10.55 12.27
N GLY A 239 -9.18 -9.56 12.73
CA GLY A 239 -9.60 -8.19 13.01
C GLY A 239 -8.70 -7.52 14.08
N PRO A 240 -9.11 -6.38 14.68
CA PRO A 240 -10.35 -5.62 14.44
C PRO A 240 -10.29 -4.63 13.27
N ASP A 241 -9.17 -4.57 12.58
CA ASP A 241 -8.87 -3.63 11.48
C ASP A 241 -9.23 -2.18 11.81
N MET A 242 -8.76 -1.73 12.96
CA MET A 242 -9.07 -0.45 13.57
C MET A 242 -8.26 0.71 12.96
N ALA A 243 -8.81 1.90 12.95
CA ALA A 243 -8.10 3.12 12.60
C ALA A 243 -7.01 3.44 13.64
N GLY A 244 -5.75 3.49 13.19
CA GLY A 244 -4.61 3.70 14.07
C GLY A 244 -4.33 2.49 14.98
N SER A 245 -3.73 2.75 16.12
CA SER A 245 -3.31 1.73 17.10
C SER A 245 -3.66 2.14 18.54
N ASP A 246 -4.85 2.75 18.76
CA ASP A 246 -5.28 3.11 20.11
C ASP A 246 -5.18 1.89 21.04
N PRO A 247 -4.27 1.90 22.02
CA PRO A 247 -4.03 0.75 22.87
C PRO A 247 -5.26 0.33 23.68
N LYS A 248 -6.16 1.28 24.00
CA LYS A 248 -7.37 0.98 24.76
C LYS A 248 -8.33 0.10 23.96
N PHE A 249 -8.60 0.50 22.71
CA PHE A 249 -9.49 -0.27 21.84
C PHE A 249 -8.87 -1.62 21.47
N LEU A 250 -7.59 -1.63 21.10
CA LEU A 250 -6.90 -2.86 20.71
C LEU A 250 -6.84 -3.86 21.86
N ARG A 251 -6.47 -3.44 23.09
CA ARG A 251 -6.48 -4.32 24.27
C ARG A 251 -7.86 -4.89 24.54
N ALA A 252 -8.89 -4.05 24.56
CA ALA A 252 -10.27 -4.51 24.82
C ALA A 252 -10.71 -5.57 23.82
N PHE A 253 -10.37 -5.40 22.54
CA PHE A 253 -10.65 -6.40 21.50
C PHE A 253 -9.88 -7.71 21.72
N LEU A 254 -8.56 -7.64 21.98
CA LEU A 254 -7.74 -8.83 22.21
C LEU A 254 -8.14 -9.59 23.46
N GLU A 255 -8.45 -8.88 24.56
CA GLU A 255 -8.97 -9.44 25.81
C GLU A 255 -10.30 -10.15 25.56
N HIS A 256 -11.24 -9.50 24.86
CA HIS A 256 -12.53 -10.08 24.50
C HIS A 256 -12.37 -11.39 23.72
N CYS A 257 -11.55 -11.41 22.68
CA CYS A 257 -11.30 -12.63 21.89
C CYS A 257 -10.72 -13.77 22.75
N LEU A 258 -9.79 -13.44 23.66
CA LEU A 258 -9.21 -14.44 24.58
C LEU A 258 -10.23 -14.95 25.60
N GLU A 259 -11.07 -14.08 26.16
CA GLU A 259 -12.08 -14.43 27.18
C GLU A 259 -13.24 -15.24 26.60
N LYS A 260 -13.70 -14.86 25.41
CA LYS A 260 -14.80 -15.55 24.72
C LYS A 260 -14.33 -16.79 23.95
N GLY A 261 -13.03 -16.91 23.67
CA GLY A 261 -12.50 -17.96 22.81
C GLY A 261 -12.85 -17.74 21.35
N THR A 262 -13.12 -16.48 20.94
CA THR A 262 -13.37 -16.14 19.54
C THR A 262 -12.08 -16.35 18.72
N PRO A 263 -12.10 -17.16 17.65
CA PRO A 263 -10.91 -17.43 16.85
C PRO A 263 -10.28 -16.15 16.28
N LEU A 264 -8.95 -16.06 16.35
CA LEU A 264 -8.16 -14.94 15.85
C LEU A 264 -6.87 -15.46 15.21
N ASP A 265 -6.90 -15.72 13.91
CA ASP A 265 -5.75 -16.25 13.15
C ASP A 265 -4.81 -15.14 12.67
N PHE A 266 -5.28 -13.91 12.61
CA PHE A 266 -4.47 -12.72 12.37
C PHE A 266 -5.05 -11.50 13.11
N ILE A 267 -4.20 -10.53 13.40
CA ILE A 267 -4.57 -9.27 14.02
C ILE A 267 -4.34 -8.16 12.99
N ALA A 268 -5.31 -7.25 12.84
CA ALA A 268 -5.20 -6.15 11.89
C ALA A 268 -5.47 -4.79 12.55
N PHE A 269 -4.69 -3.77 12.13
CA PHE A 269 -4.89 -2.36 12.46
C PHE A 269 -4.32 -1.49 11.35
N HIS A 270 -4.70 -0.21 11.29
CA HIS A 270 -4.22 0.74 10.28
C HIS A 270 -3.10 1.62 10.81
N ALA A 271 -2.22 2.05 9.92
CA ALA A 271 -1.16 2.99 10.25
C ALA A 271 -0.96 3.99 9.12
N LYS A 272 -1.31 5.22 9.40
CA LYS A 272 -1.25 6.32 8.43
C LYS A 272 -0.23 7.37 8.84
N GLY A 273 0.49 7.92 7.84
CA GLY A 273 1.25 9.15 8.00
C GLY A 273 0.34 10.38 8.10
N ARG A 274 0.92 11.55 7.95
CA ARG A 274 0.19 12.82 7.93
C ARG A 274 0.94 13.86 7.12
N PRO A 275 0.89 13.81 5.80
CA PRO A 275 1.51 14.83 4.97
C PRO A 275 0.86 16.20 5.21
N GLN A 276 1.67 17.25 5.13
CA GLN A 276 1.27 18.63 5.28
C GLN A 276 1.74 19.42 4.06
N TYR A 277 1.16 20.59 3.83
CA TYR A 277 1.64 21.54 2.85
C TYR A 277 2.18 22.76 3.60
N LEU A 278 3.48 22.93 3.60
CA LEU A 278 4.19 23.96 4.35
C LEU A 278 5.15 24.69 3.41
N ASP A 279 5.18 26.00 3.49
CA ASP A 279 6.14 26.85 2.75
C ASP A 279 6.21 26.54 1.25
N GLY A 280 5.07 26.17 0.64
CA GLY A 280 4.96 25.92 -0.81
C GLY A 280 5.35 24.50 -1.27
N HIS A 281 5.62 23.56 -0.37
CA HIS A 281 5.94 22.18 -0.69
C HIS A 281 5.22 21.16 0.21
N VAL A 282 5.22 19.90 -0.20
CA VAL A 282 4.73 18.79 0.62
C VAL A 282 5.79 18.40 1.63
N GLN A 283 5.38 18.26 2.89
CA GLN A 283 6.16 17.60 3.94
C GLN A 283 5.43 16.32 4.35
N MET A 284 6.08 15.17 4.17
CA MET A 284 5.53 13.86 4.55
C MET A 284 5.56 13.66 6.07
N GLY A 285 4.88 12.67 6.56
CA GLY A 285 4.79 12.39 8.00
C GLY A 285 5.11 10.92 8.31
N ILE A 286 6.28 10.44 7.91
CA ILE A 286 6.69 9.03 8.11
C ILE A 286 6.78 8.68 9.61
N ALA A 287 7.22 9.63 10.46
CA ALA A 287 7.26 9.45 11.90
C ALA A 287 5.93 9.00 12.49
N ARG A 288 4.81 9.65 12.09
CA ARG A 288 3.48 9.30 12.59
C ARG A 288 3.09 7.87 12.22
N GLN A 289 3.33 7.46 10.97
CA GLN A 289 3.01 6.10 10.54
C GLN A 289 3.80 5.07 11.35
N LEU A 290 5.12 5.25 11.44
CA LEU A 290 5.99 4.30 12.13
C LEU A 290 5.74 4.27 13.64
N ALA A 291 5.48 5.41 14.29
CA ALA A 291 5.10 5.46 15.70
C ALA A 291 3.76 4.74 15.97
N THR A 292 2.79 4.84 15.07
CA THR A 292 1.54 4.08 15.14
C THR A 292 1.81 2.57 15.08
N ILE A 293 2.70 2.13 14.19
CA ILE A 293 3.08 0.72 14.06
C ILE A 293 3.82 0.24 15.31
N ASP A 294 4.78 1.02 15.80
CA ASP A 294 5.54 0.72 17.01
C ASP A 294 4.62 0.52 18.22
N GLN A 295 3.64 1.42 18.41
CA GLN A 295 2.62 1.32 19.46
C GLN A 295 1.73 0.09 19.30
N GLY A 296 1.25 -0.20 18.09
CA GLY A 296 0.42 -1.38 17.82
C GLY A 296 1.17 -2.69 18.12
N PHE A 297 2.41 -2.79 17.67
CA PHE A 297 3.26 -3.95 17.94
C PHE A 297 3.59 -4.10 19.43
N ALA A 298 3.87 -2.99 20.14
CA ALA A 298 4.08 -2.98 21.58
C ALA A 298 2.85 -3.52 22.31
N THR A 299 1.65 -3.05 21.97
CA THR A 299 0.39 -3.50 22.57
C THR A 299 0.15 -4.99 22.34
N ILE A 300 0.34 -5.49 21.12
CA ILE A 300 0.17 -6.94 20.83
C ILE A 300 1.20 -7.77 21.58
N ALA A 301 2.43 -7.29 21.72
CA ALA A 301 3.50 -7.99 22.44
C ALA A 301 3.22 -8.18 23.93
N GLU A 302 2.31 -7.39 24.54
CA GLU A 302 1.85 -7.57 25.93
C GLU A 302 1.03 -8.87 26.13
N PHE A 303 0.51 -9.48 25.03
CA PHE A 303 -0.30 -10.69 25.06
C PHE A 303 0.53 -11.93 24.66
N PRO A 304 1.09 -12.71 25.60
CA PRO A 304 1.98 -13.84 25.26
C PRO A 304 1.33 -14.88 24.34
N LYS A 305 0.01 -15.10 24.46
CA LYS A 305 -0.74 -16.05 23.64
C LYS A 305 -0.94 -15.56 22.18
N LEU A 306 -0.93 -14.23 21.96
CA LEU A 306 -1.20 -13.59 20.68
C LEU A 306 0.06 -12.99 20.03
N ARG A 307 1.16 -12.89 20.76
CA ARG A 307 2.39 -12.24 20.28
C ARG A 307 2.91 -12.81 18.97
N ARG A 308 2.69 -14.09 18.70
CA ARG A 308 3.11 -14.78 17.47
C ARG A 308 1.99 -14.92 16.44
N THR A 309 0.78 -14.44 16.76
CA THR A 309 -0.32 -14.36 15.79
C THR A 309 0.11 -13.44 14.65
N PRO A 310 -0.08 -13.83 13.38
CA PRO A 310 0.21 -12.99 12.24
C PRO A 310 -0.42 -11.60 12.36
N ILE A 311 0.33 -10.56 12.04
CA ILE A 311 -0.16 -9.18 12.02
C ILE A 311 -0.20 -8.70 10.57
N VAL A 312 -1.35 -8.20 10.14
CA VAL A 312 -1.50 -7.45 8.90
C VAL A 312 -1.81 -6.01 9.25
N ILE A 313 -0.94 -5.08 8.82
CA ILE A 313 -1.28 -3.65 8.88
C ILE A 313 -2.28 -3.42 7.75
N GLY A 314 -3.59 -3.41 8.08
CA GLY A 314 -4.72 -3.50 7.14
C GLY A 314 -4.83 -2.32 6.17
N GLU A 315 -4.28 -1.15 6.55
CA GLU A 315 -3.99 -0.03 5.66
C GLU A 315 -2.71 0.67 6.13
N SER A 316 -1.72 0.76 5.26
CA SER A 316 -0.37 1.22 5.61
C SER A 316 0.15 2.26 4.61
N ASP A 317 -0.41 3.47 4.68
CA ASP A 317 -0.23 4.51 3.68
C ASP A 317 0.26 5.84 4.27
N PRO A 318 0.72 6.77 3.40
CA PRO A 318 1.12 8.10 3.85
C PRO A 318 0.00 8.94 4.49
N GLU A 319 -1.28 8.66 4.20
CA GLU A 319 -2.46 9.34 4.81
C GLU A 319 -3.73 8.48 4.71
N GLY A 320 -4.86 8.95 5.28
CA GLY A 320 -6.09 8.17 5.46
C GLY A 320 -7.11 8.20 4.30
N CYS A 321 -7.02 9.12 3.32
CA CYS A 321 -8.08 9.27 2.32
C CYS A 321 -7.55 9.18 0.88
N ALA A 322 -7.69 8.01 0.25
CA ALA A 322 -7.23 7.80 -1.13
C ALA A 322 -7.93 8.71 -2.16
N ALA A 323 -9.23 8.97 -1.99
CA ALA A 323 -10.04 9.79 -2.88
C ALA A 323 -9.96 11.30 -2.60
N CYS A 324 -9.37 11.74 -1.47
CA CYS A 324 -9.22 13.16 -1.17
C CYS A 324 -8.20 13.82 -2.10
N GLN A 325 -8.37 15.12 -2.32
CA GLN A 325 -7.45 15.96 -3.09
C GLN A 325 -6.99 17.15 -2.25
N GLY A 326 -5.88 17.76 -2.60
CA GLY A 326 -5.32 18.91 -1.92
C GLY A 326 -3.81 19.03 -2.14
N PRO A 327 -3.23 20.22 -1.90
CA PRO A 327 -1.82 20.47 -2.17
C PRO A 327 -0.88 19.56 -1.35
N GLN A 328 -1.25 19.19 -0.12
CA GLN A 328 -0.49 18.25 0.72
C GLN A 328 -0.42 16.83 0.13
N LEU A 329 -1.20 16.53 -0.89
CA LEU A 329 -1.28 15.22 -1.54
C LEU A 329 -0.58 15.20 -2.91
N ALA A 330 0.13 16.28 -3.29
CA ALA A 330 0.80 16.38 -4.58
C ALA A 330 1.92 15.33 -4.80
N TYR A 331 2.42 14.71 -3.73
CA TYR A 331 3.44 13.65 -3.78
C TYR A 331 2.98 12.38 -4.53
N ARG A 332 1.67 12.15 -4.67
CA ARG A 332 1.07 10.84 -5.04
C ARG A 332 1.44 10.34 -6.44
N ASN A 333 1.60 11.23 -7.40
CA ASN A 333 1.92 10.85 -8.77
C ASN A 333 3.44 10.69 -9.02
N GLY A 334 4.27 11.23 -8.13
CA GLY A 334 5.72 11.32 -8.29
C GLY A 334 6.53 10.25 -7.54
N THR A 335 7.84 10.44 -7.56
CA THR A 335 8.81 9.51 -6.96
C THR A 335 8.86 9.58 -5.44
N MET A 336 8.38 10.67 -4.83
CA MET A 336 8.30 10.80 -3.37
C MET A 336 7.44 9.69 -2.73
N TYR A 337 6.32 9.31 -3.37
CA TYR A 337 5.53 8.19 -2.90
C TYR A 337 6.32 6.87 -2.95
N SER A 338 7.17 6.71 -3.97
CA SER A 338 8.01 5.51 -4.13
C SER A 338 9.07 5.41 -3.04
N SER A 339 9.83 6.49 -2.79
CA SER A 339 10.88 6.51 -1.77
C SER A 339 10.33 6.38 -0.35
N TYR A 340 9.19 7.05 -0.05
CA TYR A 340 8.44 6.85 1.19
C TYR A 340 8.05 5.38 1.40
N THR A 341 7.50 4.73 0.37
CA THR A 341 7.07 3.33 0.44
C THR A 341 8.26 2.42 0.71
N ALA A 342 9.39 2.60 0.00
CA ALA A 342 10.59 1.81 0.21
C ALA A 342 11.12 1.96 1.64
N ALA A 343 11.28 3.20 2.14
CA ALA A 343 11.73 3.50 3.49
C ALA A 343 10.77 2.92 4.55
N SER A 344 9.47 3.21 4.44
CA SER A 344 8.46 2.76 5.39
C SER A 344 8.38 1.24 5.50
N PHE A 345 8.38 0.52 4.37
CA PHE A 345 8.30 -0.95 4.37
C PHE A 345 9.53 -1.60 5.00
N ALA A 346 10.73 -1.08 4.75
CA ALA A 346 11.94 -1.57 5.38
C ALA A 346 11.90 -1.40 6.92
N ARG A 347 11.44 -0.24 7.42
CA ARG A 347 11.35 0.04 8.86
C ARG A 347 10.31 -0.81 9.59
N LYS A 348 9.28 -1.31 8.89
CA LYS A 348 8.30 -2.25 9.47
C LYS A 348 8.94 -3.57 9.90
N HIS A 349 9.92 -4.07 9.13
CA HIS A 349 10.71 -5.23 9.55
C HIS A 349 11.53 -4.95 10.81
N ASP A 350 12.11 -3.75 10.93
CA ASP A 350 12.89 -3.36 12.11
C ASP A 350 11.99 -3.28 13.35
N LEU A 351 10.79 -2.69 13.22
CA LEU A 351 9.82 -2.60 14.30
C LEU A 351 9.27 -3.98 14.72
N ALA A 352 8.97 -4.86 13.78
CA ALA A 352 8.54 -6.22 14.08
C ALA A 352 9.61 -6.99 14.85
N ALA A 353 10.88 -6.86 14.45
CA ALA A 353 12.02 -7.46 15.16
C ALA A 353 12.19 -6.87 16.57
N ARG A 354 12.05 -5.56 16.75
CA ARG A 354 12.12 -4.86 18.04
C ARG A 354 11.14 -5.45 19.06
N HIS A 355 9.89 -5.67 18.67
CA HIS A 355 8.85 -6.18 19.55
C HIS A 355 8.75 -7.72 19.56
N GLY A 356 9.45 -8.40 18.67
CA GLY A 356 9.42 -9.85 18.54
C GLY A 356 8.03 -10.38 18.14
N VAL A 357 7.29 -9.63 17.33
CA VAL A 357 5.98 -9.98 16.78
C VAL A 357 6.09 -10.60 15.38
N ASN A 358 5.02 -11.16 14.87
CA ASN A 358 4.97 -11.81 13.56
C ASN A 358 4.28 -10.91 12.52
N LEU A 359 5.04 -10.09 11.81
CA LEU A 359 4.51 -9.24 10.74
C LEU A 359 4.31 -10.07 9.47
N GLU A 360 3.06 -10.35 9.13
CA GLU A 360 2.62 -11.07 7.92
C GLU A 360 2.47 -10.14 6.72
N GLY A 361 1.93 -8.93 6.94
CA GLY A 361 1.61 -8.02 5.86
C GLY A 361 1.51 -6.55 6.23
N ALA A 362 1.69 -5.71 5.22
CA ALA A 362 1.39 -4.28 5.26
C ALA A 362 0.68 -3.92 3.95
N LEU A 363 -0.60 -3.60 4.05
CA LEU A 363 -1.47 -3.40 2.92
C LEU A 363 -1.36 -1.96 2.42
N THR A 364 -1.10 -1.80 1.13
CA THR A 364 -1.17 -0.52 0.44
C THR A 364 -2.59 -0.29 -0.05
N TRP A 365 -3.27 0.69 0.56
CA TRP A 365 -4.62 1.09 0.18
C TRP A 365 -4.57 2.08 -0.97
N ALA A 366 -4.25 1.57 -2.15
CA ALA A 366 -4.18 2.32 -3.38
C ALA A 366 -4.50 1.39 -4.54
N PHE A 367 -5.45 1.76 -5.38
CA PHE A 367 -5.87 0.93 -6.50
C PHE A 367 -5.89 1.73 -7.82
N GLU A 368 -7.04 1.89 -8.45
CA GLU A 368 -7.31 2.64 -9.66
C GLU A 368 -8.62 3.41 -9.46
N PHE A 369 -8.72 4.62 -9.98
CA PHE A 369 -9.96 5.40 -10.01
C PHE A 369 -10.41 5.54 -11.46
N GLU A 370 -11.41 4.78 -11.83
CA GLU A 370 -11.94 4.75 -13.21
C GLU A 370 -12.62 6.08 -13.58
N ASN A 371 -12.55 6.41 -14.87
CA ASN A 371 -13.19 7.60 -15.45
C ASN A 371 -12.73 8.94 -14.85
N GLN A 372 -11.51 9.00 -14.34
CA GLN A 372 -10.89 10.22 -13.83
C GLN A 372 -9.93 10.83 -14.85
N ALA A 373 -9.55 12.08 -14.64
CA ALA A 373 -8.48 12.70 -15.41
C ALA A 373 -7.15 11.97 -15.22
N TYR A 374 -6.27 12.03 -16.24
CA TYR A 374 -4.92 11.48 -16.10
C TYR A 374 -4.19 12.16 -14.95
N PHE A 375 -3.57 11.36 -14.08
CA PHE A 375 -2.80 11.80 -12.91
C PHE A 375 -3.56 12.81 -12.02
N ALA A 376 -4.86 12.55 -11.78
CA ALA A 376 -5.76 13.42 -11.03
C ALA A 376 -5.36 13.66 -9.55
N GLY A 377 -4.30 13.01 -9.05
CA GLY A 377 -3.80 13.19 -7.69
C GLY A 377 -4.51 12.34 -6.64
N PHE A 378 -5.26 11.32 -7.03
CA PHE A 378 -5.73 10.27 -6.12
C PHE A 378 -4.57 9.38 -5.68
N ARG A 379 -4.68 8.77 -4.48
CA ARG A 379 -3.72 7.74 -4.07
C ARG A 379 -4.06 6.44 -4.81
N ALA A 380 -3.30 6.18 -5.85
CA ALA A 380 -3.51 5.05 -6.75
C ALA A 380 -2.18 4.38 -7.11
N LEU A 381 -2.25 3.17 -7.67
CA LEU A 381 -1.12 2.45 -8.26
C LEU A 381 -1.04 2.65 -9.76
N ALA A 382 -2.13 3.06 -10.37
CA ALA A 382 -2.20 3.39 -11.79
C ALA A 382 -3.17 4.56 -12.04
N SER A 383 -3.05 5.22 -13.18
CA SER A 383 -3.92 6.27 -13.66
C SER A 383 -4.31 5.99 -15.11
N ASN A 384 -5.60 5.74 -15.37
CA ASN A 384 -6.11 5.38 -16.70
C ASN A 384 -5.35 4.20 -17.32
N GLY A 385 -5.07 3.18 -16.49
CA GLY A 385 -4.34 1.99 -16.87
C GLY A 385 -2.83 2.18 -17.10
N ILE A 386 -2.25 3.33 -16.72
CA ILE A 386 -0.80 3.61 -16.77
C ILE A 386 -0.25 3.48 -15.34
N PRO A 387 0.69 2.55 -15.09
CA PRO A 387 1.34 2.42 -13.78
C PRO A 387 1.97 3.72 -13.28
N LEU A 388 1.77 4.03 -12.00
CA LEU A 388 2.47 5.10 -11.30
C LEU A 388 3.84 4.61 -10.78
N PRO A 389 4.80 5.51 -10.51
CA PRO A 389 6.13 5.13 -10.02
C PRO A 389 6.09 4.21 -8.79
N VAL A 390 5.12 4.38 -7.90
CA VAL A 390 4.98 3.56 -6.68
C VAL A 390 4.70 2.08 -6.99
N LEU A 391 4.00 1.74 -8.07
CA LEU A 391 3.82 0.33 -8.46
C LEU A 391 5.16 -0.34 -8.76
N ASN A 392 6.13 0.40 -9.27
CA ASN A 392 7.46 -0.14 -9.53
C ASN A 392 8.25 -0.47 -8.26
N VAL A 393 7.95 0.14 -7.10
CA VAL A 393 8.52 -0.29 -5.81
C VAL A 393 8.05 -1.71 -5.48
N PHE A 394 6.78 -2.03 -5.70
CA PHE A 394 6.26 -3.39 -5.49
C PHE A 394 6.82 -4.39 -6.49
N ARG A 395 7.04 -3.96 -7.75
CA ARG A 395 7.80 -4.76 -8.73
C ARG A 395 9.25 -5.01 -8.28
N MET A 396 9.89 -4.05 -7.61
CA MET A 396 11.21 -4.24 -7.00
C MET A 396 11.15 -5.20 -5.80
N PHE A 397 10.19 -5.02 -4.87
CA PHE A 397 10.00 -5.93 -3.75
C PHE A 397 9.75 -7.38 -4.21
N SER A 398 8.98 -7.58 -5.29
CA SER A 398 8.71 -8.91 -5.84
C SER A 398 9.96 -9.64 -6.36
N LYS A 399 11.05 -8.87 -6.58
CA LYS A 399 12.37 -9.40 -6.95
C LYS A 399 13.27 -9.65 -5.74
N MET A 400 12.81 -9.44 -4.52
CA MET A 400 13.51 -9.67 -3.27
C MET A 400 12.92 -10.88 -2.53
N GLY A 401 13.75 -11.61 -1.80
CA GLY A 401 13.29 -12.78 -1.04
C GLY A 401 14.40 -13.44 -0.24
N GLY A 402 14.12 -14.65 0.24
CA GLY A 402 15.07 -15.46 1.00
C GLY A 402 15.27 -14.95 2.43
N GLN A 403 16.53 -14.88 2.88
CA GLN A 403 16.89 -14.37 4.20
C GLN A 403 17.18 -12.88 4.12
N ARG A 404 16.59 -12.09 5.02
CA ARG A 404 17.07 -10.74 5.30
C ARG A 404 18.49 -10.83 5.83
N VAL A 405 19.40 -10.06 5.28
CA VAL A 405 20.81 -10.08 5.67
C VAL A 405 21.25 -8.74 6.24
N ALA A 406 22.37 -8.74 6.97
CA ALA A 406 22.91 -7.52 7.57
C ALA A 406 23.24 -6.49 6.48
N ALA A 407 22.70 -5.29 6.63
CA ALA A 407 22.91 -4.17 5.72
C ALA A 407 22.94 -2.86 6.52
N GLU A 408 23.94 -2.02 6.26
CA GLU A 408 24.18 -0.76 6.96
C GLU A 408 24.50 0.34 5.95
N SER A 409 24.04 1.55 6.21
CA SER A 409 24.35 2.74 5.42
C SER A 409 24.86 3.86 6.31
N SER A 410 25.93 4.54 5.84
CA SER A 410 26.50 5.70 6.55
C SER A 410 25.57 6.93 6.63
N ALA A 411 24.51 6.95 5.81
CA ALA A 411 23.53 8.03 5.75
C ALA A 411 22.10 7.55 6.10
N GLN A 412 21.99 6.45 6.82
CA GLN A 412 20.69 5.95 7.28
C GLN A 412 20.29 6.68 8.57
N VAL A 413 19.09 7.26 8.58
CA VAL A 413 18.51 7.87 9.78
C VAL A 413 18.19 6.77 10.81
N PRO A 414 18.67 6.90 12.07
CA PRO A 414 18.37 5.93 13.13
C PRO A 414 16.86 5.79 13.35
N LEU A 415 16.39 4.55 13.60
CA LEU A 415 14.96 4.25 13.74
C LEU A 415 14.28 5.12 14.80
N ASP A 416 14.92 5.32 15.98
CA ASP A 416 14.33 6.12 17.06
C ASP A 416 14.21 7.61 16.71
N ALA A 417 15.17 8.16 15.97
CA ALA A 417 15.08 9.52 15.44
C ALA A 417 13.96 9.61 14.39
N MET A 418 13.83 8.61 13.50
CA MET A 418 12.76 8.58 12.51
C MET A 418 11.36 8.47 13.13
N LEU A 419 11.21 7.74 14.25
CA LEU A 419 9.94 7.62 14.98
C LEU A 419 9.50 8.94 15.62
N THR A 420 10.42 9.78 16.03
CA THR A 420 10.14 11.03 16.78
C THR A 420 10.13 12.26 15.86
N GLU A 421 11.07 12.35 14.94
CA GLU A 421 11.33 13.55 14.14
C GLU A 421 11.00 13.39 12.66
N GLY A 422 10.93 12.14 12.16
CA GLY A 422 10.85 11.86 10.73
C GLY A 422 12.21 12.02 10.05
N VAL A 423 12.18 12.36 8.77
CA VAL A 423 13.38 12.59 7.94
C VAL A 423 13.40 14.04 7.47
N ARG A 424 13.83 14.96 8.34
CA ARG A 424 13.74 16.42 8.10
C ARG A 424 15.08 17.17 8.06
N GLY A 425 16.12 16.59 8.63
CA GLY A 425 17.46 17.17 8.60
C GLY A 425 18.27 16.61 7.44
N ALA A 426 19.12 15.64 7.71
CA ALA A 426 19.78 14.88 6.66
C ALA A 426 18.80 13.88 6.02
N PRO A 427 18.94 13.56 4.71
CA PRO A 427 18.14 12.54 4.06
C PRO A 427 18.42 11.14 4.62
N ASP A 428 17.45 10.24 4.54
CA ASP A 428 17.62 8.82 4.82
C ASP A 428 18.02 8.09 3.53
N VAL A 429 19.31 7.84 3.37
CA VAL A 429 19.78 6.92 2.32
C VAL A 429 19.91 5.55 2.96
N GLY A 430 18.81 4.81 2.92
CA GLY A 430 18.67 3.54 3.61
C GLY A 430 18.80 2.33 2.69
N VAL A 431 18.88 1.13 3.29
CA VAL A 431 19.10 -0.13 2.58
C VAL A 431 18.30 -1.27 3.18
N LEU A 432 17.80 -2.14 2.31
CA LEU A 432 17.21 -3.44 2.65
C LEU A 432 17.80 -4.50 1.74
N ALA A 433 18.27 -5.63 2.29
CA ALA A 433 18.88 -6.69 1.50
C ALA A 433 18.29 -8.06 1.83
N GLY A 434 18.12 -8.87 0.78
CA GLY A 434 17.65 -10.25 0.86
C GLY A 434 18.56 -11.19 0.08
N ALA A 435 18.93 -12.32 0.68
CA ALA A 435 19.79 -13.34 0.08
C ALA A 435 19.03 -14.66 -0.11
N GLU A 436 19.14 -15.21 -1.31
CA GLU A 436 18.70 -16.54 -1.70
C GLU A 436 19.96 -17.40 -2.01
N PRO A 437 19.85 -18.71 -2.19
CA PRO A 437 21.05 -19.56 -2.36
C PRO A 437 22.00 -19.13 -3.48
N ASN A 438 21.48 -18.56 -4.56
CA ASN A 438 22.25 -18.14 -5.74
C ASN A 438 22.01 -16.68 -6.15
N ARG A 439 21.48 -15.87 -5.23
CA ARG A 439 21.08 -14.49 -5.53
C ARG A 439 21.14 -13.58 -4.30
N LEU A 440 21.59 -12.35 -4.49
CA LEU A 440 21.46 -11.25 -3.54
C LEU A 440 20.70 -10.11 -4.20
N ALA A 441 19.69 -9.59 -3.50
CA ALA A 441 18.91 -8.41 -3.92
C ALA A 441 19.06 -7.31 -2.87
N VAL A 442 19.43 -6.10 -3.31
CA VAL A 442 19.70 -4.95 -2.44
C VAL A 442 18.90 -3.77 -2.93
N MET A 443 17.92 -3.34 -2.14
CA MET A 443 17.15 -2.11 -2.39
C MET A 443 17.80 -0.96 -1.62
N VAL A 444 18.00 0.17 -2.30
CA VAL A 444 18.53 1.41 -1.72
C VAL A 444 17.56 2.54 -2.07
N TRP A 445 17.22 3.36 -1.11
CA TRP A 445 16.38 4.54 -1.32
C TRP A 445 17.08 5.79 -0.80
N HIS A 446 16.71 6.94 -1.38
CA HIS A 446 17.13 8.25 -0.95
C HIS A 446 15.86 9.06 -0.62
N TYR A 447 15.44 9.01 0.64
CA TYR A 447 14.18 9.59 1.12
C TYR A 447 14.42 10.84 1.97
N HIS A 448 13.49 11.80 1.87
CA HIS A 448 13.36 12.95 2.76
C HIS A 448 11.88 13.31 2.91
N ASP A 449 11.45 13.81 4.09
CA ASP A 449 10.05 14.20 4.30
C ASP A 449 9.64 15.41 3.45
N ASP A 450 10.56 16.32 3.14
CA ASP A 450 10.27 17.50 2.32
C ASP A 450 10.45 17.20 0.82
N ASP A 451 9.42 17.55 0.02
CA ASP A 451 9.44 17.46 -1.43
C ASP A 451 10.15 18.68 -2.03
N LEU A 452 11.44 18.75 -1.76
CA LEU A 452 12.34 19.81 -2.23
C LEU A 452 13.52 19.18 -2.98
N PRO A 453 14.09 19.87 -3.97
CA PRO A 453 15.35 19.48 -4.58
C PRO A 453 16.46 19.33 -3.53
N GLY A 454 17.41 18.46 -3.78
CA GLY A 454 18.58 18.26 -2.95
C GLY A 454 19.68 17.50 -3.70
N PRO A 455 20.89 17.42 -3.12
CA PRO A 455 22.03 16.78 -3.77
C PRO A 455 21.82 15.27 -3.95
N ASP A 456 22.42 14.70 -4.96
CA ASP A 456 22.47 13.26 -5.18
C ASP A 456 23.32 12.58 -4.10
N ALA A 457 22.96 11.35 -3.73
CA ALA A 457 23.83 10.47 -2.97
C ALA A 457 24.82 9.76 -3.92
N ALA A 458 26.12 9.95 -3.71
CA ALA A 458 27.16 9.18 -4.40
C ALA A 458 27.35 7.86 -3.65
N VAL A 459 26.59 6.82 -4.04
CA VAL A 459 26.53 5.54 -3.34
C VAL A 459 27.72 4.66 -3.73
N GLU A 460 28.47 4.19 -2.72
CA GLU A 460 29.37 3.07 -2.81
C GLU A 460 28.75 1.86 -2.06
N LEU A 461 28.30 0.86 -2.82
CA LEU A 461 27.69 -0.37 -2.31
C LEU A 461 28.73 -1.46 -2.24
N ALA A 462 29.19 -1.79 -1.05
CA ALA A 462 30.12 -2.87 -0.75
C ALA A 462 29.35 -4.14 -0.33
N LEU A 463 29.51 -5.21 -1.09
CA LEU A 463 28.91 -6.52 -0.87
C LEU A 463 29.96 -7.49 -0.34
N ALA A 464 29.60 -8.27 0.66
CA ALA A 464 30.44 -9.29 1.26
C ALA A 464 29.65 -10.58 1.52
N GLY A 465 30.34 -11.66 1.89
CA GLY A 465 29.72 -12.94 2.22
C GLY A 465 29.16 -13.71 1.01
N LEU A 466 29.58 -13.36 -0.21
CA LEU A 466 29.26 -14.13 -1.42
C LEU A 466 30.09 -15.43 -1.43
N PRO A 467 29.63 -16.50 -2.11
CA PRO A 467 30.39 -17.76 -2.15
C PRO A 467 31.79 -17.56 -2.74
N ALA A 468 32.80 -18.06 -2.06
CA ALA A 468 34.21 -17.86 -2.46
C ALA A 468 34.57 -18.45 -3.85
N ALA A 469 33.78 -19.40 -4.35
CA ALA A 469 33.95 -19.99 -5.68
C ALA A 469 33.43 -19.09 -6.83
N VAL A 470 32.67 -18.04 -6.52
CA VAL A 470 32.14 -17.11 -7.50
C VAL A 470 33.19 -16.06 -7.81
N SER A 471 33.63 -15.96 -9.06
CA SER A 471 34.54 -14.91 -9.55
C SER A 471 33.83 -13.84 -10.37
N GLU A 472 32.63 -14.14 -10.88
CA GLU A 472 31.77 -13.23 -11.64
C GLU A 472 30.30 -13.53 -11.35
N ALA A 473 29.47 -12.52 -11.24
CA ALA A 473 28.03 -12.66 -11.05
C ALA A 473 27.25 -11.78 -12.06
N LYS A 474 26.08 -12.25 -12.49
CA LYS A 474 25.17 -11.45 -13.33
C LYS A 474 24.65 -10.27 -12.51
N LEU A 475 24.64 -9.10 -13.13
CA LEU A 475 24.20 -7.85 -12.51
C LEU A 475 22.94 -7.31 -13.23
N ALA A 476 21.93 -6.93 -12.45
CA ALA A 476 20.86 -6.06 -12.94
C ALA A 476 20.63 -4.93 -11.93
N HIS A 477 20.49 -3.71 -12.43
CA HIS A 477 20.23 -2.52 -11.66
C HIS A 477 18.94 -1.88 -12.17
N TYR A 478 17.93 -1.76 -11.32
CA TYR A 478 16.64 -1.12 -11.60
C TYR A 478 16.56 0.22 -10.89
N ARG A 479 15.81 1.17 -11.46
CA ARG A 479 15.75 2.53 -10.96
C ARG A 479 14.34 3.11 -11.05
N ILE A 480 13.97 3.85 -10.00
CA ILE A 480 12.84 4.80 -10.01
C ILE A 480 13.40 6.17 -9.64
N ASP A 481 13.24 7.15 -10.52
CA ASP A 481 13.58 8.56 -10.30
C ASP A 481 12.82 9.45 -11.30
N GLU A 482 13.18 10.73 -11.43
CA GLU A 482 12.51 11.66 -12.36
C GLU A 482 12.59 11.20 -13.83
N HIS A 483 13.60 10.39 -14.19
CA HIS A 483 13.86 9.97 -15.57
C HIS A 483 13.54 8.50 -15.83
N HIS A 484 13.40 7.69 -14.79
CA HIS A 484 13.26 6.24 -14.89
C HIS A 484 12.01 5.74 -14.17
N SER A 485 11.25 4.83 -14.80
CA SER A 485 10.03 4.22 -14.27
C SER A 485 8.96 5.25 -13.86
N ASN A 486 8.82 6.34 -14.62
CA ASN A 486 8.05 7.52 -14.23
C ASN A 486 7.24 8.12 -15.40
N ALA A 487 6.06 7.55 -15.64
CA ALA A 487 5.12 8.03 -16.63
C ALA A 487 4.60 9.45 -16.34
N TYR A 488 4.49 9.84 -15.06
CA TYR A 488 4.02 11.17 -14.68
C TYR A 488 4.99 12.28 -15.13
N ALA A 489 6.28 12.04 -15.01
CA ALA A 489 7.29 12.98 -15.53
C ALA A 489 7.20 13.13 -17.05
N VAL A 490 6.96 12.04 -17.77
CA VAL A 490 6.74 12.05 -19.22
C VAL A 490 5.49 12.86 -19.56
N TRP A 491 4.37 12.61 -18.90
CA TRP A 491 3.13 13.35 -19.07
C TRP A 491 3.30 14.85 -18.85
N LYS A 492 4.03 15.26 -17.80
CA LYS A 492 4.37 16.67 -17.56
C LYS A 492 5.18 17.28 -18.72
N ARG A 493 6.20 16.57 -19.21
CA ARG A 493 7.02 17.04 -20.34
C ARG A 493 6.25 17.19 -21.63
N MET A 494 5.17 16.41 -21.82
CA MET A 494 4.25 16.53 -22.96
C MET A 494 3.29 17.72 -22.84
N GLY A 495 3.38 18.54 -21.79
CA GLY A 495 2.46 19.66 -21.52
C GLY A 495 1.15 19.22 -20.85
N SER A 496 1.15 18.10 -20.14
CA SER A 496 0.03 17.60 -19.35
C SER A 496 -1.27 17.42 -20.16
N PRO A 497 -1.27 16.66 -21.26
CA PRO A 497 -2.44 16.52 -22.13
C PRO A 497 -3.64 15.94 -21.37
N ILE A 498 -4.82 16.59 -21.48
CA ILE A 498 -6.06 16.12 -20.87
C ILE A 498 -6.54 14.84 -21.58
N ALA A 499 -6.37 14.77 -22.89
CA ALA A 499 -6.73 13.63 -23.72
C ALA A 499 -5.51 13.22 -24.58
N PRO A 500 -4.59 12.43 -24.01
CA PRO A 500 -3.42 11.96 -24.75
C PRO A 500 -3.83 11.20 -26.02
N ASN A 501 -3.15 11.49 -27.13
CA ASN A 501 -3.29 10.69 -28.33
C ASN A 501 -2.59 9.33 -28.16
N ARG A 502 -2.73 8.44 -29.16
CA ARG A 502 -2.19 7.08 -29.11
C ARG A 502 -0.67 7.05 -28.88
N ASP A 503 0.08 7.93 -29.52
CA ASP A 503 1.54 7.95 -29.41
C ASP A 503 1.97 8.44 -28.02
N GLN A 504 1.34 9.52 -27.52
CA GLN A 504 1.54 10.02 -26.16
C GLN A 504 1.20 8.97 -25.10
N TYR A 505 0.09 8.23 -25.29
CA TYR A 505 -0.27 7.14 -24.38
C TYR A 505 0.77 6.03 -24.39
N SER A 506 1.26 5.64 -25.58
CA SER A 506 2.27 4.59 -25.73
C SER A 506 3.61 5.01 -25.11
N GLU A 507 4.01 6.28 -25.23
CA GLU A 507 5.23 6.81 -24.60
C GLU A 507 5.12 6.80 -23.08
N MET A 508 3.99 7.24 -22.51
CA MET A 508 3.75 7.17 -21.06
C MET A 508 3.76 5.71 -20.58
N GLN A 509 3.14 4.80 -21.33
CA GLN A 509 3.10 3.39 -20.97
C GLN A 509 4.50 2.75 -20.96
N ALA A 510 5.34 3.08 -21.94
CA ALA A 510 6.73 2.64 -21.98
C ALA A 510 7.54 3.19 -20.79
N ALA A 511 7.34 4.46 -20.44
CA ALA A 511 8.01 5.10 -19.31
C ALA A 511 7.51 4.59 -17.92
N ALA A 512 6.33 3.96 -17.87
CA ALA A 512 5.79 3.37 -16.66
C ALA A 512 6.41 2.01 -16.31
N GLU A 513 7.12 1.37 -17.25
CA GLU A 513 7.75 0.08 -16.98
C GLU A 513 8.95 0.21 -16.04
N LEU A 514 9.24 -0.85 -15.28
CA LEU A 514 10.40 -0.86 -14.38
C LEU A 514 11.70 -0.80 -15.18
N ALA A 515 12.31 0.37 -15.21
CA ALA A 515 13.49 0.65 -16.00
C ALA A 515 14.73 -0.08 -15.43
N ARG A 516 15.46 -0.73 -16.33
CA ARG A 516 16.79 -1.27 -16.05
C ARG A 516 17.82 -0.25 -16.50
N MET A 517 18.78 0.04 -15.62
CA MET A 517 19.87 0.96 -15.91
C MET A 517 20.87 0.31 -16.90
N ASP A 518 21.50 1.16 -17.71
CA ASP A 518 22.66 0.77 -18.50
C ASP A 518 23.85 0.51 -17.56
N ALA A 519 23.94 -0.71 -17.07
CA ALA A 519 25.02 -1.18 -16.20
C ALA A 519 25.69 -2.39 -16.87
N PRO A 520 26.95 -2.71 -16.53
CA PRO A 520 27.56 -3.97 -16.97
C PRO A 520 26.63 -5.14 -16.69
N ALA A 521 26.56 -6.11 -17.62
CA ALA A 521 25.71 -7.30 -17.43
C ALA A 521 26.23 -8.22 -16.32
N THR A 522 27.51 -8.07 -15.93
CA THR A 522 28.19 -8.83 -14.87
C THR A 522 29.01 -7.91 -13.96
N THR A 523 29.34 -8.40 -12.80
CA THR A 523 30.28 -7.77 -11.85
C THR A 523 31.30 -8.78 -11.38
N SER A 524 32.56 -8.35 -11.22
CA SER A 524 33.60 -9.19 -10.65
C SER A 524 33.36 -9.40 -9.16
N VAL A 525 33.65 -10.60 -8.69
CA VAL A 525 33.62 -10.99 -7.28
C VAL A 525 35.01 -11.48 -6.89
N GLU A 526 35.63 -10.83 -5.92
CA GLU A 526 36.99 -11.15 -5.44
C GLU A 526 36.91 -11.51 -3.96
N GLY A 527 37.31 -12.73 -3.62
CA GLY A 527 37.30 -13.19 -2.23
C GLY A 527 35.94 -13.16 -1.56
N GLY A 528 34.86 -13.34 -2.33
CA GLY A 528 33.47 -13.24 -1.83
C GLY A 528 32.94 -11.81 -1.64
N ALA A 529 33.60 -10.81 -2.25
CA ALA A 529 33.23 -9.41 -2.18
C ALA A 529 33.05 -8.78 -3.58
N ALA A 530 32.17 -7.79 -3.68
CA ALA A 530 31.99 -6.96 -4.87
C ALA A 530 31.68 -5.52 -4.45
N THR A 531 32.03 -4.55 -5.29
CA THR A 531 31.73 -3.12 -5.05
C THR A 531 31.09 -2.50 -6.27
N LEU A 532 29.98 -1.80 -6.05
CA LEU A 532 29.25 -1.07 -7.08
C LEU A 532 29.19 0.41 -6.72
N ARG A 533 29.23 1.31 -7.71
CA ARG A 533 29.11 2.75 -7.51
C ARG A 533 28.06 3.32 -8.44
N PHE A 534 27.18 4.14 -7.88
CA PHE A 534 26.14 4.82 -8.66
C PHE A 534 25.64 6.08 -7.95
N PRO A 535 25.22 7.10 -8.68
CA PRO A 535 24.47 8.21 -8.10
C PRO A 535 23.03 7.79 -7.82
N LEU A 536 22.47 8.26 -6.73
CA LEU A 536 21.05 8.08 -6.38
C LEU A 536 20.42 9.44 -6.09
N PRO A 537 19.59 9.95 -7.02
CA PRO A 537 18.91 11.23 -6.84
C PRO A 537 17.98 11.21 -5.62
N ARG A 538 17.74 12.40 -5.06
CA ARG A 538 16.73 12.58 -3.99
C ARG A 538 15.38 12.06 -4.46
N GLN A 539 14.65 11.39 -3.57
CA GLN A 539 13.41 10.65 -3.83
C GLN A 539 13.57 9.48 -4.83
N GLY A 540 14.81 9.07 -5.11
CA GLY A 540 15.10 7.92 -5.96
C GLY A 540 15.08 6.60 -5.19
N VAL A 541 14.78 5.50 -5.91
CA VAL A 541 14.87 4.12 -5.42
C VAL A 541 15.64 3.27 -6.42
N SER A 542 16.62 2.51 -5.95
CA SER A 542 17.38 1.53 -6.72
C SER A 542 17.16 0.13 -6.18
N LEU A 543 17.08 -0.85 -7.08
CA LEU A 543 17.24 -2.26 -6.75
C LEU A 543 18.42 -2.82 -7.55
N VAL A 544 19.42 -3.33 -6.85
CA VAL A 544 20.53 -4.08 -7.42
C VAL A 544 20.32 -5.55 -7.15
N THR A 545 20.37 -6.38 -8.19
CA THR A 545 20.37 -7.84 -8.04
C THR A 545 21.64 -8.42 -8.63
N ILE A 546 22.28 -9.32 -7.90
CA ILE A 546 23.40 -10.13 -8.39
C ILE A 546 23.03 -11.60 -8.29
N GLU A 547 23.33 -12.35 -9.35
CA GLU A 547 23.00 -13.79 -9.47
C GLU A 547 24.25 -14.55 -9.90
N TRP A 548 24.46 -15.70 -9.27
CA TRP A 548 25.58 -16.60 -9.58
C TRP A 548 25.07 -18.03 -9.82
N PRO A 549 25.86 -18.89 -10.51
CA PRO A 549 25.47 -20.26 -10.82
C PRO A 549 25.13 -21.13 -9.60
#